data_930de1043888070746f5ff47238aee11
#
_entry.id   930de1043888070746f5ff47238aee11
#
_cell.length_a   1.000
_cell.length_b   1.000
_cell.length_c   1.000
_cell.angle_alpha   90.00
_cell.angle_beta   90.00
_cell.angle_gamma   90.00
#
_symmetry.space_group_name_H-M   'P 1'
#
loop_
_entity.id
_entity.type
_entity.pdbx_description
1 polymer ?
#
loop_
_entity_poly.entity_id
_entity_poly.type
_entity_poly.pdbx_seq_one_letter_code
_entity_poly.pdbx_strand_id
1 'polypeptide(L)'
;MKNDIYTDIATRTGGDIYIGVVGPVRTGKSTFIKQFMEQFVIPNIESDYRKERAIDELPQSSAGKTIMTTEPKFIPEEAVNITLEGGASFNVRMIDCVGYIIPSAIGYIENEAPRMVVTPWFDTEVPFNMAAEVGTQKVITEHSTIGLVVTTDGSITDLPREEYEECEERIIDELKQIGKPFVVLMNTTEPYSQQTKDLCEQLSDKYGTTVMPINCLELSEKEIKEILTLLLYSFPVKEINISMPSWINSLDKGHWLKEAVFGHIKEAASAVTNLRDISDCAEKICCCEQVSSGSVAEIDLGKGSAVIKVELDPALFFRIIGEATGLEIKDENDLMPRILELVKIKERFSKFSSALDEMEKTGYGIVMPEMNELTLDEPEIIKQGGKYGVRLKAAAPAIHLLKTTINTEVAPIVGSEKQSEELVLYMLNDFEESPEKIWESNIFGKSLHELVSEGLHTKLPEDARMKIKETIERMINEGCSGLICFIL
;
A
#
# COMPACT_ATOMS: atom_id res chain seq x y z
N MET A 1 8.03 20.88 -2.68
CA MET A 1 9.43 21.36 -2.74
C MET A 1 10.10 20.54 -3.83
N LYS A 2 10.72 21.15 -4.84
CA LYS A 2 11.59 20.38 -5.73
C LYS A 2 12.79 19.97 -4.89
N ASN A 3 12.88 18.72 -4.53
CA ASN A 3 14.08 18.17 -3.89
C ASN A 3 15.24 18.37 -4.86
N ASP A 4 16.35 18.87 -4.35
CA ASP A 4 17.56 19.01 -5.14
C ASP A 4 18.14 17.60 -5.34
N ILE A 5 18.36 17.19 -6.59
CA ILE A 5 18.91 15.88 -6.97
C ILE A 5 20.18 15.56 -6.19
N TYR A 6 20.99 16.55 -5.89
CA TYR A 6 22.23 16.39 -5.15
C TYR A 6 21.97 16.04 -3.67
N THR A 7 20.95 16.64 -3.05
CA THR A 7 20.50 16.26 -1.70
C THR A 7 19.99 14.83 -1.66
N ASP A 8 19.25 14.42 -2.69
CA ASP A 8 18.69 13.07 -2.77
C ASP A 8 19.80 12.03 -2.91
N ILE A 9 20.80 12.25 -3.76
CA ILE A 9 21.90 11.31 -3.93
C ILE A 9 22.78 11.22 -2.66
N ALA A 10 23.04 12.35 -1.99
CA ALA A 10 23.74 12.38 -0.72
C ALA A 10 23.00 11.55 0.34
N THR A 11 21.68 11.70 0.42
CA THR A 11 20.84 10.92 1.35
C THR A 11 20.87 9.42 1.05
N ARG A 12 20.82 9.05 -0.23
CA ARG A 12 20.83 7.63 -0.66
C ARG A 12 22.16 6.93 -0.40
N THR A 13 23.27 7.64 -0.52
CA THR A 13 24.63 7.09 -0.35
C THR A 13 25.20 7.29 1.04
N GLY A 14 24.46 7.94 1.94
CA GLY A 14 24.95 8.27 3.28
C GLY A 14 26.04 9.35 3.30
N GLY A 15 26.12 10.14 2.25
CA GLY A 15 27.09 11.23 2.08
C GLY A 15 28.38 10.81 1.37
N ASP A 16 28.54 9.54 0.98
CA ASP A 16 29.73 9.02 0.28
C ASP A 16 29.36 8.47 -1.10
N ILE A 17 29.77 9.17 -2.16
CA ILE A 17 29.51 8.79 -3.55
C ILE A 17 30.80 8.26 -4.19
N TYR A 18 30.96 6.94 -4.15
CA TYR A 18 32.06 6.27 -4.81
C TYR A 18 31.59 5.64 -6.10
N ILE A 19 31.96 6.26 -7.22
CA ILE A 19 31.49 5.89 -8.56
C ILE A 19 32.52 4.98 -9.23
N GLY A 20 32.19 3.70 -9.39
CA GLY A 20 32.97 2.76 -10.17
C GLY A 20 32.64 2.91 -11.65
N VAL A 21 33.59 3.42 -12.44
CA VAL A 21 33.45 3.53 -13.90
C VAL A 21 34.02 2.27 -14.54
N VAL A 22 33.13 1.43 -15.03
CA VAL A 22 33.42 0.11 -15.57
C VAL A 22 33.02 0.01 -17.04
N GLY A 23 33.46 -1.00 -17.73
CA GLY A 23 33.13 -1.18 -19.15
C GLY A 23 34.26 -1.87 -19.90
N PRO A 24 34.07 -2.25 -21.17
CA PRO A 24 35.12 -2.77 -22.01
C PRO A 24 36.29 -1.77 -22.15
N VAL A 25 37.46 -2.25 -22.47
CA VAL A 25 38.60 -1.35 -22.74
C VAL A 25 38.29 -0.42 -23.92
N ARG A 26 38.84 0.81 -23.88
CA ARG A 26 38.75 1.81 -24.97
C ARG A 26 37.33 2.40 -25.22
N THR A 27 36.41 2.25 -24.30
CA THR A 27 35.06 2.87 -24.39
C THR A 27 35.02 4.32 -23.93
N GLY A 28 36.15 4.91 -23.48
CA GLY A 28 36.19 6.31 -23.04
C GLY A 28 36.03 6.51 -21.53
N LYS A 29 36.17 5.48 -20.69
CA LYS A 29 36.07 5.55 -19.21
C LYS A 29 36.90 6.67 -18.59
N SER A 30 38.19 6.69 -18.85
CA SER A 30 39.11 7.70 -18.30
C SER A 30 38.80 9.11 -18.82
N THR A 31 38.30 9.23 -20.06
CA THR A 31 37.84 10.50 -20.62
C THR A 31 36.59 11.00 -19.90
N PHE A 32 35.63 10.11 -19.65
CA PHE A 32 34.43 10.42 -18.87
C PHE A 32 34.81 10.89 -17.46
N ILE A 33 35.66 10.15 -16.76
CA ILE A 33 36.13 10.50 -15.41
C ILE A 33 36.76 11.88 -15.41
N LYS A 34 37.64 12.17 -16.37
CA LYS A 34 38.30 13.47 -16.49
C LYS A 34 37.27 14.59 -16.65
N GLN A 35 36.35 14.47 -17.58
CA GLN A 35 35.32 15.49 -17.84
C GLN A 35 34.37 15.66 -16.67
N PHE A 36 33.94 14.56 -16.05
CA PHE A 36 33.08 14.61 -14.85
C PHE A 36 33.79 15.36 -13.71
N MET A 37 35.07 15.09 -13.48
CA MET A 37 35.86 15.79 -12.46
C MET A 37 36.02 17.27 -12.80
N GLU A 38 36.38 17.59 -14.02
CA GLU A 38 36.62 18.99 -14.49
C GLU A 38 35.34 19.83 -14.48
N GLN A 39 34.20 19.26 -14.91
CA GLN A 39 32.94 20.01 -15.04
C GLN A 39 32.14 20.07 -13.74
N PHE A 40 32.27 19.05 -12.88
CA PHE A 40 31.38 18.91 -11.73
C PHE A 40 32.09 18.93 -10.39
N VAL A 41 33.16 18.12 -10.20
CA VAL A 41 33.78 17.95 -8.88
C VAL A 41 34.72 19.10 -8.56
N ILE A 42 35.69 19.38 -9.43
CA ILE A 42 36.75 20.37 -9.20
C ILE A 42 36.21 21.80 -8.98
N PRO A 43 35.18 22.28 -9.72
CA PRO A 43 34.64 23.61 -9.47
C PRO A 43 34.03 23.76 -8.07
N ASN A 44 33.50 22.67 -7.49
CA ASN A 44 32.81 22.64 -6.21
C ASN A 44 33.69 22.27 -5.01
N ILE A 45 35.02 22.13 -5.18
CA ILE A 45 35.96 21.93 -4.08
C ILE A 45 36.26 23.28 -3.44
N GLU A 46 36.04 23.41 -2.14
CA GLU A 46 36.26 24.67 -1.40
C GLU A 46 37.75 24.97 -1.17
N SER A 47 38.58 23.94 -1.04
CA SER A 47 40.03 24.09 -0.73
C SER A 47 40.89 24.14 -1.97
N ASP A 48 41.60 25.25 -2.21
CA ASP A 48 42.50 25.40 -3.35
C ASP A 48 43.57 24.31 -3.40
N TYR A 49 44.15 23.95 -2.28
CA TYR A 49 45.14 22.88 -2.19
C TYR A 49 44.58 21.51 -2.64
N ARG A 50 43.36 21.18 -2.21
CA ARG A 50 42.71 19.93 -2.63
C ARG A 50 42.30 19.98 -4.09
N LYS A 51 41.97 21.17 -4.59
CA LYS A 51 41.64 21.39 -5.98
C LYS A 51 42.85 21.15 -6.90
N GLU A 52 44.01 21.71 -6.59
CA GLU A 52 45.25 21.48 -7.31
C GLU A 52 45.64 19.99 -7.29
N ARG A 53 45.58 19.35 -6.14
CA ARG A 53 45.86 17.92 -6.01
C ARG A 53 44.90 17.07 -6.86
N ALA A 54 43.62 17.37 -6.86
CA ALA A 54 42.61 16.67 -7.67
C ALA A 54 42.86 16.82 -9.16
N ILE A 55 43.38 17.98 -9.61
CA ILE A 55 43.79 18.22 -11.01
C ILE A 55 45.00 17.37 -11.40
N ASP A 56 45.99 17.26 -10.52
CA ASP A 56 47.21 16.45 -10.76
C ASP A 56 46.91 14.96 -10.83
N GLU A 57 45.89 14.49 -10.11
CA GLU A 57 45.43 13.10 -10.05
C GLU A 57 44.55 12.67 -11.22
N LEU A 58 44.13 13.63 -12.10
CA LEU A 58 43.28 13.32 -13.26
C LEU A 58 43.92 12.29 -14.19
N PRO A 59 43.12 11.38 -14.77
CA PRO A 59 43.66 10.40 -15.71
C PRO A 59 44.15 11.11 -16.98
N GLN A 60 45.34 10.73 -17.40
CA GLN A 60 45.86 11.15 -18.69
C GLN A 60 45.20 10.34 -19.79
N SER A 61 44.35 10.96 -20.59
CA SER A 61 43.78 10.34 -21.77
C SER A 61 44.85 10.17 -22.84
N SER A 62 45.31 8.93 -23.04
CA SER A 62 46.25 8.63 -24.14
C SER A 62 45.46 8.28 -25.39
N ALA A 63 45.74 8.99 -26.49
CA ALA A 63 45.25 8.65 -27.84
C ALA A 63 45.90 7.35 -28.40
N GLY A 64 46.71 6.63 -27.59
CA GLY A 64 47.45 5.43 -27.99
C GLY A 64 46.60 4.15 -27.98
N LYS A 65 46.98 3.22 -28.83
CA LYS A 65 46.31 1.88 -28.93
C LYS A 65 46.67 0.92 -27.80
N THR A 66 47.60 1.26 -26.91
CA THR A 66 48.15 0.38 -25.87
C THR A 66 47.47 0.60 -24.52
N ILE A 67 47.07 -0.48 -23.86
CA ILE A 67 46.52 -0.44 -22.49
C ILE A 67 47.67 -0.20 -21.52
N MET A 68 47.63 0.92 -20.78
CA MET A 68 48.71 1.31 -19.86
C MET A 68 48.38 1.03 -18.39
N THR A 69 47.12 1.03 -18.01
CA THR A 69 46.67 0.86 -16.62
C THR A 69 46.60 -0.62 -16.27
N THR A 70 47.20 -1.02 -15.17
CA THR A 70 47.21 -2.42 -14.67
C THR A 70 46.35 -2.59 -13.42
N GLU A 71 46.05 -1.50 -12.71
CA GLU A 71 45.35 -1.49 -11.45
C GLU A 71 44.26 -0.42 -11.46
N PRO A 72 43.15 -0.60 -10.71
CA PRO A 72 42.18 0.45 -10.49
C PRO A 72 42.81 1.67 -9.83
N LYS A 73 42.46 2.85 -10.32
CA LYS A 73 42.88 4.13 -9.77
C LYS A 73 41.71 4.84 -9.11
N PHE A 74 41.96 5.32 -7.91
CA PHE A 74 41.03 6.17 -7.20
C PHE A 74 41.32 7.63 -7.54
N ILE A 75 40.29 8.36 -7.96
CA ILE A 75 40.41 9.74 -8.48
C ILE A 75 39.35 10.63 -7.80
N PRO A 76 39.73 11.54 -6.94
CA PRO A 76 41.08 11.65 -6.33
C PRO A 76 41.37 10.47 -5.40
N GLU A 77 42.64 10.28 -5.02
CA GLU A 77 43.06 9.20 -4.11
C GLU A 77 42.34 9.25 -2.79
N GLU A 78 42.12 10.44 -2.23
CA GLU A 78 41.25 10.69 -1.08
C GLU A 78 39.95 11.35 -1.56
N ALA A 79 38.80 10.84 -1.08
CA ALA A 79 37.50 11.42 -1.43
C ALA A 79 37.46 12.93 -1.07
N VAL A 80 36.95 13.74 -1.99
CA VAL A 80 36.82 15.18 -1.76
C VAL A 80 35.39 15.54 -1.43
N ASN A 81 35.24 16.36 -0.40
CA ASN A 81 33.94 16.94 -0.08
C ASN A 81 33.64 18.09 -1.04
N ILE A 82 32.47 18.05 -1.65
CA ILE A 82 31.94 19.13 -2.47
C ILE A 82 30.66 19.66 -1.84
N THR A 83 30.49 20.96 -1.90
CA THR A 83 29.29 21.66 -1.45
C THR A 83 28.70 22.37 -2.66
N LEU A 84 27.42 22.09 -2.94
CA LEU A 84 26.73 22.62 -4.11
C LEU A 84 25.83 23.80 -3.75
N GLU A 85 25.48 24.61 -4.74
CA GLU A 85 24.48 25.65 -4.61
C GLU A 85 23.16 25.01 -4.17
N GLY A 86 22.70 25.31 -2.95
CA GLY A 86 21.50 24.66 -2.35
C GLY A 86 21.81 23.93 -1.05
N GLY A 87 23.09 23.82 -0.65
CA GLY A 87 23.52 23.28 0.65
C GLY A 87 23.70 21.76 0.69
N ALA A 88 23.55 21.06 -0.42
CA ALA A 88 23.89 19.64 -0.50
C ALA A 88 25.40 19.47 -0.43
N SER A 89 25.89 18.64 0.50
CA SER A 89 27.30 18.34 0.66
C SER A 89 27.52 16.81 0.73
N PHE A 90 28.50 16.33 -0.04
CA PHE A 90 28.86 14.91 -0.06
C PHE A 90 30.30 14.71 -0.52
N ASN A 91 30.86 13.54 -0.20
CA ASN A 91 32.17 13.14 -0.61
C ASN A 91 32.10 12.42 -1.96
N VAL A 92 32.92 12.83 -2.91
CA VAL A 92 32.99 12.20 -4.24
C VAL A 92 34.35 11.56 -4.45
N ARG A 93 34.31 10.38 -5.04
CA ARG A 93 35.49 9.65 -5.50
C ARG A 93 35.11 8.84 -6.72
N MET A 94 35.86 9.01 -7.79
CA MET A 94 35.75 8.19 -8.99
C MET A 94 36.76 7.05 -8.94
N ILE A 95 36.40 5.91 -9.51
CA ILE A 95 37.28 4.76 -9.57
C ILE A 95 37.42 4.36 -11.03
N ASP A 96 38.61 4.58 -11.60
CA ASP A 96 38.96 4.17 -12.96
C ASP A 96 39.45 2.73 -12.93
N CYS A 97 38.90 1.86 -13.74
CA CYS A 97 39.31 0.49 -13.88
C CYS A 97 39.84 0.23 -15.30
N VAL A 98 40.65 -0.81 -15.45
CA VAL A 98 41.16 -1.25 -16.75
C VAL A 98 40.02 -1.58 -17.70
N GLY A 99 39.03 -2.32 -17.20
CA GLY A 99 37.90 -2.85 -17.96
C GLY A 99 38.20 -4.22 -18.56
N TYR A 100 37.15 -4.85 -19.06
CA TYR A 100 37.25 -6.15 -19.71
C TYR A 100 37.95 -6.03 -21.07
N ILE A 101 38.83 -6.97 -21.37
CA ILE A 101 39.61 -6.95 -22.59
C ILE A 101 38.78 -7.47 -23.75
N ILE A 102 38.73 -6.72 -24.83
CA ILE A 102 38.10 -7.12 -26.10
C ILE A 102 39.12 -7.80 -27.01
N PRO A 103 38.73 -8.69 -27.93
CA PRO A 103 39.63 -9.50 -28.76
C PRO A 103 40.67 -8.68 -29.52
N SER A 104 40.31 -7.54 -30.09
CA SER A 104 41.20 -6.68 -30.87
C SER A 104 41.98 -5.64 -30.07
N ALA A 105 41.95 -5.68 -28.73
CA ALA A 105 42.73 -4.78 -27.90
C ALA A 105 44.25 -5.10 -28.05
N ILE A 106 45.06 -4.04 -28.06
CA ILE A 106 46.54 -4.17 -28.16
C ILE A 106 47.17 -3.91 -26.80
N GLY A 107 48.20 -4.68 -26.42
CA GLY A 107 48.97 -4.41 -25.21
C GLY A 107 48.76 -5.42 -24.06
N TYR A 108 47.92 -6.46 -24.26
CA TYR A 108 47.80 -7.58 -23.32
C TYR A 108 48.62 -8.81 -23.76
N ILE A 109 49.23 -8.78 -24.97
CA ILE A 109 50.15 -9.80 -25.49
C ILE A 109 51.48 -9.12 -25.72
N GLU A 110 52.55 -9.75 -25.23
CA GLU A 110 53.95 -9.39 -25.42
C GLU A 110 54.72 -10.63 -25.91
N ASN A 111 55.49 -10.49 -26.99
CA ASN A 111 56.31 -11.59 -27.55
C ASN A 111 55.51 -12.89 -27.79
N GLU A 112 54.30 -12.79 -28.36
CA GLU A 112 53.38 -13.93 -28.63
C GLU A 112 52.88 -14.67 -27.36
N ALA A 113 53.12 -14.14 -26.16
CA ALA A 113 52.62 -14.65 -24.89
C ALA A 113 51.76 -13.61 -24.14
N PRO A 114 50.85 -14.02 -23.25
CA PRO A 114 50.12 -13.09 -22.43
C PRO A 114 51.08 -12.24 -21.58
N ARG A 115 50.88 -10.92 -21.58
CA ARG A 115 51.64 -10.00 -20.72
C ARG A 115 51.40 -10.37 -19.26
N MET A 116 52.46 -10.63 -18.49
CA MET A 116 52.37 -10.94 -17.07
C MET A 116 52.47 -9.65 -16.24
N VAL A 117 51.68 -9.55 -15.19
CA VAL A 117 51.64 -8.39 -14.30
C VAL A 117 51.53 -8.82 -12.85
N VAL A 118 52.11 -8.02 -11.96
CA VAL A 118 51.96 -8.15 -10.51
C VAL A 118 50.81 -7.27 -10.08
N THR A 119 49.94 -7.79 -9.25
CA THR A 119 48.83 -7.02 -8.68
C THR A 119 48.73 -7.27 -7.17
N PRO A 120 48.16 -6.36 -6.39
CA PRO A 120 48.01 -6.55 -4.94
C PRO A 120 47.17 -7.77 -4.51
N TRP A 121 46.49 -8.40 -5.44
CA TRP A 121 45.50 -9.48 -5.17
C TRP A 121 46.09 -10.89 -5.37
N PHE A 122 47.25 -10.96 -5.96
CA PHE A 122 47.93 -12.25 -6.23
C PHE A 122 49.39 -12.21 -5.78
N ASP A 123 49.83 -13.26 -5.12
CA ASP A 123 51.20 -13.40 -4.66
C ASP A 123 52.21 -13.71 -5.78
N THR A 124 51.71 -14.03 -6.97
CA THR A 124 52.49 -14.37 -8.17
C THR A 124 52.04 -13.53 -9.35
N GLU A 125 52.94 -13.40 -10.34
CA GLU A 125 52.56 -12.77 -11.62
C GLU A 125 51.43 -13.54 -12.27
N VAL A 126 50.41 -12.78 -12.77
CA VAL A 126 49.25 -13.32 -13.46
C VAL A 126 49.11 -12.70 -14.85
N PRO A 127 48.45 -13.37 -15.80
CA PRO A 127 48.15 -12.79 -17.09
C PRO A 127 47.35 -11.50 -16.94
N PHE A 128 47.68 -10.50 -17.76
CA PHE A 128 47.07 -9.17 -17.71
C PHE A 128 45.51 -9.18 -17.82
N ASN A 129 44.94 -10.06 -18.66
CA ASN A 129 43.51 -10.22 -18.78
C ASN A 129 42.88 -10.65 -17.45
N MET A 130 43.47 -11.60 -16.75
CA MET A 130 42.99 -12.06 -15.44
C MET A 130 43.08 -10.93 -14.39
N ALA A 131 44.20 -10.17 -14.40
CA ALA A 131 44.34 -9.02 -13.51
C ALA A 131 43.28 -7.92 -13.77
N ALA A 132 43.02 -7.65 -15.04
CA ALA A 132 42.01 -6.67 -15.45
C ALA A 132 40.57 -7.09 -15.04
N GLU A 133 40.22 -8.35 -15.21
CA GLU A 133 38.93 -8.91 -14.79
C GLU A 133 38.75 -8.82 -13.27
N VAL A 134 39.71 -9.34 -12.49
CA VAL A 134 39.64 -9.30 -11.03
C VAL A 134 39.65 -7.88 -10.49
N GLY A 135 40.44 -6.99 -11.07
CA GLY A 135 40.44 -5.58 -10.71
C GLY A 135 39.08 -4.89 -10.98
N THR A 136 38.48 -5.15 -12.14
CA THR A 136 37.17 -4.60 -12.48
C THR A 136 36.10 -5.17 -11.55
N GLN A 137 36.11 -6.47 -11.28
CA GLN A 137 35.19 -7.11 -10.36
C GLN A 137 35.28 -6.53 -8.94
N LYS A 138 36.48 -6.29 -8.42
CA LYS A 138 36.69 -5.68 -7.10
C LYS A 138 36.16 -4.23 -7.05
N VAL A 139 36.36 -3.46 -8.11
CA VAL A 139 35.75 -2.11 -8.21
C VAL A 139 34.23 -2.20 -8.10
N ILE A 140 33.64 -3.14 -8.82
CA ILE A 140 32.19 -3.32 -8.79
C ILE A 140 31.73 -3.78 -7.39
N THR A 141 32.36 -4.77 -6.79
CA THR A 141 31.87 -5.41 -5.55
C THR A 141 32.20 -4.63 -4.29
N GLU A 142 33.46 -4.21 -4.14
CA GLU A 142 34.03 -3.77 -2.85
C GLU A 142 34.17 -2.25 -2.74
N HIS A 143 34.53 -1.57 -3.84
CA HIS A 143 35.01 -0.20 -3.78
C HIS A 143 34.03 0.87 -4.21
N SER A 144 32.97 0.54 -4.94
CA SER A 144 32.00 1.53 -5.43
C SER A 144 30.66 1.43 -4.71
N THR A 145 29.98 2.56 -4.51
CA THR A 145 28.58 2.62 -4.08
C THR A 145 27.64 2.56 -5.28
N ILE A 146 28.11 3.01 -6.43
CA ILE A 146 27.35 3.18 -7.68
C ILE A 146 28.21 2.69 -8.84
N GLY A 147 27.62 2.02 -9.83
CA GLY A 147 28.25 1.62 -11.07
C GLY A 147 27.91 2.56 -12.24
N LEU A 148 28.89 2.95 -13.02
CA LEU A 148 28.68 3.56 -14.34
C LEU A 148 29.33 2.66 -15.39
N VAL A 149 28.50 2.07 -16.25
CA VAL A 149 29.00 1.23 -17.35
C VAL A 149 29.17 2.13 -18.57
N VAL A 150 30.39 2.26 -19.06
CA VAL A 150 30.68 3.03 -20.29
C VAL A 150 30.92 2.06 -21.44
N THR A 151 30.05 2.11 -22.44
CA THR A 151 30.17 1.38 -23.68
C THR A 151 30.24 2.33 -24.87
N THR A 152 30.24 1.83 -26.11
CA THR A 152 30.34 2.65 -27.32
C THR A 152 29.57 2.01 -28.49
N ASP A 153 29.12 2.85 -29.41
CA ASP A 153 28.60 2.45 -30.71
C ASP A 153 29.69 2.11 -31.75
N GLY A 154 30.97 2.24 -31.37
CA GLY A 154 32.13 2.09 -32.27
C GLY A 154 32.59 3.38 -32.92
N SER A 155 31.84 4.49 -32.87
CA SER A 155 32.18 5.74 -33.55
C SER A 155 33.41 6.48 -32.99
N ILE A 156 33.79 6.16 -31.74
CA ILE A 156 34.91 6.81 -31.04
C ILE A 156 36.24 6.08 -31.24
N THR A 157 36.22 4.91 -31.88
CA THR A 157 37.42 4.07 -32.13
C THR A 157 37.34 3.47 -33.52
N ASP A 158 38.45 2.88 -33.98
CA ASP A 158 38.48 2.09 -35.23
C ASP A 158 37.97 0.67 -35.08
N LEU A 159 37.31 0.33 -33.93
CA LEU A 159 36.84 -1.00 -33.63
C LEU A 159 35.31 -1.07 -33.77
N PRO A 160 34.79 -2.13 -34.42
CA PRO A 160 33.37 -2.27 -34.64
C PRO A 160 32.60 -2.57 -33.35
N ARG A 161 31.33 -2.23 -33.27
CA ARG A 161 30.45 -2.39 -32.10
C ARG A 161 30.40 -3.84 -31.58
N GLU A 162 30.38 -4.80 -32.47
CA GLU A 162 30.23 -6.22 -32.17
C GLU A 162 31.33 -6.76 -31.23
N GLU A 163 32.52 -6.15 -31.25
CA GLU A 163 33.61 -6.57 -30.36
C GLU A 163 33.41 -6.21 -28.89
N TYR A 164 32.51 -5.26 -28.61
CA TYR A 164 32.22 -4.80 -27.26
C TYR A 164 31.08 -5.57 -26.59
N GLU A 165 30.21 -6.21 -27.36
CA GLU A 165 28.92 -6.76 -26.87
C GLU A 165 29.08 -7.81 -25.79
N GLU A 166 29.96 -8.80 -25.99
CA GLU A 166 30.17 -9.90 -25.01
C GLU A 166 30.67 -9.36 -23.66
N CYS A 167 31.65 -8.46 -23.69
CA CYS A 167 32.18 -7.85 -22.48
C CYS A 167 31.17 -6.95 -21.76
N GLU A 168 30.36 -6.24 -22.53
CA GLU A 168 29.31 -5.36 -22.02
C GLU A 168 28.22 -6.16 -21.31
N GLU A 169 27.71 -7.23 -21.94
CA GLU A 169 26.72 -8.14 -21.33
C GLU A 169 27.22 -8.72 -20.02
N ARG A 170 28.46 -9.21 -19.99
CA ARG A 170 29.06 -9.79 -18.80
C ARG A 170 29.10 -8.80 -17.63
N ILE A 171 29.52 -7.55 -17.88
CA ILE A 171 29.59 -6.50 -16.84
C ILE A 171 28.19 -6.17 -16.30
N ILE A 172 27.22 -6.05 -17.19
CA ILE A 172 25.85 -5.73 -16.81
C ILE A 172 25.24 -6.86 -15.97
N ASP A 173 25.49 -8.10 -16.35
CA ASP A 173 25.00 -9.26 -15.60
C ASP A 173 25.65 -9.36 -14.20
N GLU A 174 26.94 -9.08 -14.09
CA GLU A 174 27.64 -9.03 -12.79
C GLU A 174 27.05 -7.92 -11.88
N LEU A 175 26.79 -6.72 -12.41
CA LEU A 175 26.17 -5.63 -11.66
C LEU A 175 24.75 -5.98 -11.19
N LYS A 176 23.97 -6.63 -12.03
CA LYS A 176 22.62 -7.10 -11.68
C LYS A 176 22.63 -8.16 -10.60
N GLN A 177 23.54 -9.15 -10.69
CA GLN A 177 23.67 -10.21 -9.69
C GLN A 177 24.01 -9.66 -8.30
N ILE A 178 24.82 -8.60 -8.23
CA ILE A 178 25.22 -7.95 -6.99
C ILE A 178 24.10 -7.03 -6.47
N GLY A 179 23.14 -6.64 -7.32
CA GLY A 179 22.06 -5.73 -6.97
C GLY A 179 22.52 -4.28 -6.75
N LYS A 180 23.64 -3.89 -7.34
CA LYS A 180 24.19 -2.53 -7.21
C LYS A 180 23.51 -1.58 -8.19
N PRO A 181 23.13 -0.35 -7.76
CA PRO A 181 22.56 0.64 -8.68
C PRO A 181 23.58 1.03 -9.75
N PHE A 182 23.19 1.00 -11.01
CA PHE A 182 24.05 1.36 -12.12
C PHE A 182 23.28 1.98 -13.29
N VAL A 183 23.98 2.70 -14.14
CA VAL A 183 23.51 3.25 -15.41
C VAL A 183 24.49 2.89 -16.53
N VAL A 184 23.97 2.66 -17.73
CA VAL A 184 24.78 2.40 -18.92
C VAL A 184 24.87 3.68 -19.74
N LEU A 185 26.09 4.09 -20.08
CA LEU A 185 26.40 5.25 -20.88
C LEU A 185 26.97 4.79 -22.23
N MET A 186 26.31 5.16 -23.31
CA MET A 186 26.75 4.90 -24.67
C MET A 186 27.59 6.08 -25.15
N ASN A 187 28.91 5.93 -25.17
CA ASN A 187 29.82 6.95 -25.66
C ASN A 187 29.85 6.96 -27.20
N THR A 188 29.45 8.07 -27.80
CA THR A 188 29.30 8.24 -29.23
C THR A 188 29.70 9.64 -29.64
N THR A 189 30.09 9.82 -30.90
CA THR A 189 30.37 11.14 -31.49
C THR A 189 29.09 11.90 -31.83
N GLU A 190 27.94 11.20 -32.00
CA GLU A 190 26.66 11.79 -32.38
C GLU A 190 25.51 11.39 -31.44
N PRO A 191 25.47 11.87 -30.19
CA PRO A 191 24.51 11.43 -29.18
C PRO A 191 23.04 11.74 -29.50
N TYR A 192 22.82 12.71 -30.41
CA TYR A 192 21.46 13.13 -30.77
C TYR A 192 20.95 12.54 -32.09
N SER A 193 21.76 11.68 -32.76
CA SER A 193 21.35 11.02 -34.01
C SER A 193 20.22 10.01 -33.77
N GLN A 194 19.37 9.82 -34.80
CA GLN A 194 18.29 8.85 -34.70
C GLN A 194 18.83 7.39 -34.55
N GLN A 195 19.89 7.07 -35.23
CA GLN A 195 20.52 5.75 -35.17
C GLN A 195 21.04 5.43 -33.76
N THR A 196 21.65 6.42 -33.09
CA THR A 196 22.13 6.25 -31.71
C THR A 196 20.97 6.06 -30.74
N LYS A 197 19.88 6.80 -30.91
CA LYS A 197 18.67 6.66 -30.09
C LYS A 197 18.04 5.28 -30.24
N ASP A 198 17.86 4.82 -31.48
CA ASP A 198 17.29 3.51 -31.78
C ASP A 198 18.16 2.38 -31.19
N LEU A 199 19.50 2.51 -31.26
CA LEU A 199 20.42 1.58 -30.63
C LEU A 199 20.31 1.60 -29.10
N CYS A 200 20.23 2.77 -28.48
CA CYS A 200 20.06 2.88 -27.04
C CYS A 200 18.74 2.29 -26.56
N GLU A 201 17.65 2.46 -27.30
CA GLU A 201 16.35 1.83 -27.00
C GLU A 201 16.46 0.30 -27.06
N GLN A 202 17.02 -0.25 -28.14
CA GLN A 202 17.24 -1.70 -28.29
C GLN A 202 18.08 -2.28 -27.13
N LEU A 203 19.16 -1.58 -26.74
CA LEU A 203 19.99 -2.02 -25.63
C LEU A 203 19.31 -1.85 -24.27
N SER A 204 18.49 -0.82 -24.11
CA SER A 204 17.69 -0.64 -22.90
C SER A 204 16.70 -1.79 -22.70
N ASP A 205 16.03 -2.21 -23.78
CA ASP A 205 15.13 -3.37 -23.77
C ASP A 205 15.87 -4.67 -23.50
N LYS A 206 17.02 -4.88 -24.15
CA LYS A 206 17.88 -6.06 -23.97
C LYS A 206 18.40 -6.19 -22.54
N TYR A 207 18.86 -5.10 -21.99
CA TYR A 207 19.45 -5.08 -20.64
C TYR A 207 18.43 -4.78 -19.54
N GLY A 208 17.22 -4.44 -19.86
CA GLY A 208 16.21 -4.02 -18.87
C GLY A 208 16.72 -2.87 -17.98
N THR A 209 17.56 -1.99 -18.52
CA THR A 209 18.10 -0.81 -17.82
C THR A 209 18.29 0.34 -18.80
N THR A 210 18.20 1.58 -18.32
CA THR A 210 18.33 2.75 -19.19
C THR A 210 19.74 2.87 -19.75
N VAL A 211 19.85 3.02 -21.06
CA VAL A 211 21.09 3.32 -21.79
C VAL A 211 21.02 4.76 -22.25
N MET A 212 21.95 5.62 -21.80
CA MET A 212 21.99 7.04 -22.13
C MET A 212 23.11 7.33 -23.14
N PRO A 213 22.81 7.91 -24.30
CA PRO A 213 23.84 8.34 -25.24
C PRO A 213 24.53 9.62 -24.73
N ILE A 214 25.86 9.64 -24.75
CA ILE A 214 26.67 10.79 -24.36
C ILE A 214 27.88 10.93 -25.25
N ASN A 215 28.42 12.16 -25.33
CA ASN A 215 29.78 12.41 -25.84
C ASN A 215 30.70 12.67 -24.64
N CYS A 216 31.56 11.69 -24.29
CA CYS A 216 32.47 11.85 -23.16
C CYS A 216 33.48 12.99 -23.33
N LEU A 217 33.76 13.48 -24.52
CA LEU A 217 34.66 14.63 -24.75
C LEU A 217 33.98 15.98 -24.49
N GLU A 218 32.66 16.05 -24.67
CA GLU A 218 31.87 17.29 -24.60
C GLU A 218 30.80 17.19 -23.47
N LEU A 219 31.11 16.47 -22.40
CA LEU A 219 30.18 16.24 -21.29
C LEU A 219 29.83 17.54 -20.56
N SER A 220 28.55 17.90 -20.55
CA SER A 220 28.01 19.11 -19.92
C SER A 220 27.50 18.86 -18.50
N GLU A 221 27.41 19.90 -17.68
CA GLU A 221 26.80 19.84 -16.35
C GLU A 221 25.34 19.33 -16.37
N LYS A 222 24.60 19.66 -17.44
CA LYS A 222 23.22 19.19 -17.64
C LYS A 222 23.16 17.66 -17.80
N GLU A 223 24.04 17.11 -18.62
CA GLU A 223 24.13 15.66 -18.82
C GLU A 223 24.58 14.94 -17.55
N ILE A 224 25.48 15.55 -16.77
CA ILE A 224 25.87 15.02 -15.45
C ILE A 224 24.65 14.94 -14.51
N LYS A 225 23.82 15.99 -14.46
CA LYS A 225 22.58 15.98 -13.68
C LYS A 225 21.62 14.89 -14.15
N GLU A 226 21.48 14.69 -15.46
CA GLU A 226 20.66 13.61 -16.02
C GLU A 226 21.20 12.23 -15.62
N ILE A 227 22.51 12.01 -15.70
CA ILE A 227 23.15 10.76 -15.25
C ILE A 227 22.87 10.50 -13.76
N LEU A 228 23.04 11.50 -12.90
CA LEU A 228 22.76 11.37 -11.46
C LEU A 228 21.27 11.10 -11.19
N THR A 229 20.39 11.69 -11.97
CA THR A 229 18.94 11.40 -11.88
C THR A 229 18.64 9.96 -12.25
N LEU A 230 19.17 9.46 -13.36
CA LEU A 230 19.01 8.07 -13.78
C LEU A 230 19.56 7.09 -12.75
N LEU A 231 20.69 7.44 -12.13
CA LEU A 231 21.26 6.66 -11.03
C LEU A 231 20.30 6.57 -9.84
N LEU A 232 19.67 7.67 -9.44
CA LEU A 232 18.69 7.67 -8.35
C LEU A 232 17.50 6.75 -8.65
N TYR A 233 17.02 6.73 -9.87
CA TYR A 233 15.95 5.81 -10.30
C TYR A 233 16.40 4.34 -10.31
N SER A 234 17.71 4.07 -10.38
CA SER A 234 18.27 2.72 -10.33
C SER A 234 18.45 2.19 -8.90
N PHE A 235 18.29 3.02 -7.88
CA PHE A 235 18.35 2.56 -6.48
C PHE A 235 17.15 1.69 -6.13
N PRO A 236 17.34 0.69 -5.23
CA PRO A 236 16.23 -0.16 -4.77
C PRO A 236 15.19 0.66 -4.02
N VAL A 237 13.92 0.27 -4.20
CA VAL A 237 12.80 0.84 -3.44
C VAL A 237 12.89 0.37 -1.99
N LYS A 238 12.71 1.30 -1.05
CA LYS A 238 12.62 0.99 0.39
C LYS A 238 11.18 0.84 0.86
N GLU A 239 10.28 1.66 0.31
CA GLU A 239 8.90 1.72 0.76
C GLU A 239 7.97 2.14 -0.38
N ILE A 240 6.85 1.44 -0.51
CA ILE A 240 5.75 1.81 -1.41
C ILE A 240 4.52 2.06 -0.57
N ASN A 241 4.05 3.30 -0.57
CA ASN A 241 2.84 3.72 0.11
C ASN A 241 1.67 3.73 -0.86
N ILE A 242 0.63 2.97 -0.55
CA ILE A 242 -0.59 2.94 -1.36
C ILE A 242 -1.66 3.81 -0.72
N SER A 243 -2.04 4.88 -1.43
CA SER A 243 -3.14 5.76 -1.03
C SER A 243 -4.42 5.30 -1.72
N MET A 244 -5.42 4.88 -0.94
CA MET A 244 -6.72 4.42 -1.44
C MET A 244 -7.85 4.93 -0.57
N PRO A 245 -9.13 4.87 -1.01
CA PRO A 245 -10.28 5.30 -0.22
C PRO A 245 -10.32 4.62 1.16
N SER A 246 -10.44 5.41 2.22
CA SER A 246 -10.32 4.93 3.61
C SER A 246 -11.41 3.94 4.02
N TRP A 247 -12.58 3.97 3.37
CA TRP A 247 -13.71 3.09 3.67
C TRP A 247 -13.38 1.59 3.48
N ILE A 248 -12.42 1.25 2.58
CA ILE A 248 -12.00 -0.14 2.38
C ILE A 248 -11.38 -0.74 3.65
N ASN A 249 -10.81 0.09 4.51
CA ASN A 249 -10.21 -0.37 5.78
C ASN A 249 -11.25 -0.84 6.79
N SER A 250 -12.49 -0.34 6.69
CA SER A 250 -13.59 -0.76 7.57
C SER A 250 -14.18 -2.13 7.23
N LEU A 251 -13.80 -2.72 6.09
CA LEU A 251 -14.20 -4.07 5.71
C LEU A 251 -13.44 -5.12 6.50
N ASP A 252 -14.08 -6.24 6.74
CA ASP A 252 -13.47 -7.41 7.38
C ASP A 252 -12.28 -7.93 6.57
N LYS A 253 -11.32 -8.59 7.26
CA LYS A 253 -10.10 -9.09 6.62
C LYS A 253 -10.35 -10.10 5.50
N GLY A 254 -11.39 -10.92 5.61
CA GLY A 254 -11.80 -11.92 4.60
C GLY A 254 -12.81 -11.41 3.58
N HIS A 255 -13.05 -10.09 3.52
CA HIS A 255 -13.99 -9.53 2.56
C HIS A 255 -13.45 -9.64 1.14
N TRP A 256 -14.25 -10.15 0.19
CA TRP A 256 -13.85 -10.43 -1.20
C TRP A 256 -13.16 -9.25 -1.89
N LEU A 257 -13.68 -8.03 -1.72
CA LEU A 257 -13.10 -6.82 -2.33
C LEU A 257 -11.70 -6.53 -1.77
N LYS A 258 -11.54 -6.70 -0.46
CA LYS A 258 -10.26 -6.46 0.20
C LYS A 258 -9.22 -7.47 -0.24
N GLU A 259 -9.58 -8.75 -0.31
CA GLU A 259 -8.69 -9.81 -0.80
C GLU A 259 -8.29 -9.60 -2.26
N ALA A 260 -9.24 -9.24 -3.13
CA ALA A 260 -8.97 -8.99 -4.54
C ALA A 260 -8.01 -7.81 -4.73
N VAL A 261 -8.32 -6.63 -4.15
CA VAL A 261 -7.53 -5.41 -4.34
C VAL A 261 -6.15 -5.54 -3.69
N PHE A 262 -6.08 -5.99 -2.42
CA PHE A 262 -4.79 -6.12 -1.73
C PHE A 262 -3.94 -7.27 -2.28
N GLY A 263 -4.56 -8.34 -2.77
CA GLY A 263 -3.88 -9.43 -3.46
C GLY A 263 -3.17 -8.93 -4.71
N HIS A 264 -3.88 -8.18 -5.55
CA HIS A 264 -3.34 -7.60 -6.79
C HIS A 264 -2.23 -6.58 -6.53
N ILE A 265 -2.43 -5.69 -5.55
CA ILE A 265 -1.41 -4.73 -5.12
C ILE A 265 -0.15 -5.45 -4.64
N LYS A 266 -0.30 -6.48 -3.82
CA LYS A 266 0.83 -7.25 -3.30
C LYS A 266 1.61 -7.95 -4.42
N GLU A 267 0.92 -8.52 -5.39
CA GLU A 267 1.53 -9.15 -6.56
C GLU A 267 2.30 -8.13 -7.40
N ALA A 268 1.67 -7.00 -7.74
CA ALA A 268 2.31 -5.92 -8.48
C ALA A 268 3.54 -5.35 -7.75
N ALA A 269 3.43 -5.11 -6.45
CA ALA A 269 4.52 -4.58 -5.62
C ALA A 269 5.68 -5.57 -5.44
N SER A 270 5.42 -6.88 -5.45
CA SER A 270 6.45 -7.90 -5.31
C SER A 270 7.42 -7.97 -6.50
N ALA A 271 7.01 -7.47 -7.66
CA ALA A 271 7.83 -7.38 -8.87
C ALA A 271 8.71 -6.14 -8.93
N VAL A 272 8.52 -5.18 -8.01
CA VAL A 272 9.27 -3.92 -7.95
C VAL A 272 10.60 -4.14 -7.25
N THR A 273 11.68 -3.81 -7.93
CA THR A 273 13.04 -3.82 -7.36
C THR A 273 13.61 -2.43 -7.21
N ASN A 274 13.44 -1.59 -8.21
CA ASN A 274 14.02 -0.25 -8.28
C ASN A 274 12.94 0.83 -8.39
N LEU A 275 13.33 2.07 -8.11
CA LEU A 275 12.39 3.22 -8.22
C LEU A 275 11.82 3.42 -9.63
N ARG A 276 12.55 3.03 -10.67
CA ARG A 276 12.07 3.09 -12.06
C ARG A 276 10.86 2.17 -12.32
N ASP A 277 10.77 1.05 -11.59
CA ASP A 277 9.71 0.03 -11.78
C ASP A 277 8.36 0.48 -11.17
N ILE A 278 8.34 1.62 -10.47
CA ILE A 278 7.12 2.13 -9.79
C ILE A 278 6.01 2.48 -10.78
N SER A 279 6.36 3.03 -11.95
CA SER A 279 5.36 3.36 -12.97
C SER A 279 4.67 2.11 -13.51
N ASP A 280 5.44 1.08 -13.82
CA ASP A 280 4.92 -0.22 -14.28
C ASP A 280 4.08 -0.91 -13.18
N CYS A 281 4.47 -0.73 -11.90
CA CYS A 281 3.68 -1.23 -10.78
C CYS A 281 2.32 -0.55 -10.73
N ALA A 282 2.25 0.77 -10.89
CA ALA A 282 0.98 1.50 -10.92
C ALA A 282 0.09 1.05 -12.09
N GLU A 283 0.66 0.81 -13.27
CA GLU A 283 -0.06 0.27 -14.43
C GLU A 283 -0.58 -1.14 -14.17
N LYS A 284 0.21 -2.02 -13.57
CA LYS A 284 -0.23 -3.37 -13.20
C LYS A 284 -1.37 -3.34 -12.18
N ILE A 285 -1.35 -2.42 -11.21
CA ILE A 285 -2.45 -2.25 -10.26
C ILE A 285 -3.75 -1.86 -10.99
N CYS A 286 -3.69 -1.08 -12.06
CA CYS A 286 -4.84 -0.73 -12.88
C CYS A 286 -5.49 -1.92 -13.61
N CYS A 287 -4.79 -3.04 -13.77
CA CYS A 287 -5.37 -4.25 -14.37
C CYS A 287 -6.40 -4.96 -13.48
N CYS A 288 -6.56 -4.54 -12.21
CA CYS A 288 -7.58 -5.06 -11.31
C CYS A 288 -8.95 -4.50 -11.71
N GLU A 289 -9.96 -5.35 -11.92
CA GLU A 289 -11.33 -4.95 -12.31
C GLU A 289 -11.99 -3.95 -11.36
N GLN A 290 -11.58 -3.98 -10.09
CA GLN A 290 -12.13 -3.14 -9.02
C GLN A 290 -11.47 -1.76 -8.95
N VAL A 291 -10.38 -1.56 -9.68
CA VAL A 291 -9.60 -0.32 -9.71
C VAL A 291 -9.99 0.50 -10.94
N SER A 292 -10.43 1.72 -10.74
CA SER A 292 -10.75 2.65 -11.83
C SER A 292 -9.52 3.39 -12.35
N SER A 293 -8.58 3.73 -11.47
CA SER A 293 -7.32 4.36 -11.83
C SER A 293 -6.23 4.11 -10.79
N GLY A 294 -4.99 4.02 -11.26
CA GLY A 294 -3.79 3.99 -10.43
C GLY A 294 -2.76 4.94 -11.02
N SER A 295 -2.24 5.82 -10.20
CA SER A 295 -1.23 6.80 -10.64
C SER A 295 -0.15 6.99 -9.59
N VAL A 296 1.07 7.25 -10.03
CA VAL A 296 2.16 7.63 -9.15
C VAL A 296 1.94 9.08 -8.70
N ALA A 297 1.66 9.27 -7.42
CA ALA A 297 1.40 10.59 -6.85
C ALA A 297 2.72 11.32 -6.50
N GLU A 298 3.69 10.58 -5.97
CA GLU A 298 4.97 11.14 -5.53
C GLU A 298 6.05 10.06 -5.53
N ILE A 299 7.28 10.44 -5.91
CA ILE A 299 8.49 9.64 -5.73
C ILE A 299 9.49 10.49 -4.97
N ASP A 300 9.88 10.04 -3.77
CA ASP A 300 10.97 10.63 -2.99
C ASP A 300 12.26 9.85 -3.29
N LEU A 301 13.05 10.39 -4.21
CA LEU A 301 14.29 9.77 -4.66
C LEU A 301 15.32 9.63 -3.52
N GLY A 302 15.38 10.61 -2.63
CA GLY A 302 16.30 10.63 -1.50
C GLY A 302 15.97 9.57 -0.45
N LYS A 303 14.71 9.43 -0.08
CA LYS A 303 14.27 8.39 0.87
C LYS A 303 14.12 7.02 0.20
N GLY A 304 13.88 6.99 -1.10
CA GLY A 304 13.59 5.76 -1.84
C GLY A 304 12.19 5.25 -1.59
N SER A 305 11.26 6.16 -1.39
CA SER A 305 9.85 5.84 -1.19
C SER A 305 9.00 6.38 -2.35
N ALA A 306 7.91 5.69 -2.62
CA ALA A 306 6.93 6.13 -3.61
C ALA A 306 5.52 6.07 -3.03
N VAL A 307 4.65 6.96 -3.52
CA VAL A 307 3.23 6.97 -3.19
C VAL A 307 2.44 6.70 -4.47
N ILE A 308 1.71 5.61 -4.48
CA ILE A 308 0.79 5.25 -5.58
C ILE A 308 -0.63 5.53 -5.09
N LYS A 309 -1.36 6.38 -5.81
CA LYS A 309 -2.76 6.66 -5.56
C LYS A 309 -3.60 5.68 -6.36
N VAL A 310 -4.46 4.94 -5.68
CA VAL A 310 -5.38 3.97 -6.26
C VAL A 310 -6.82 4.44 -6.02
N GLU A 311 -7.58 4.59 -7.08
CA GLU A 311 -9.00 4.91 -7.03
C GLU A 311 -9.80 3.66 -7.40
N LEU A 312 -10.82 3.37 -6.61
CA LEU A 312 -11.72 2.25 -6.85
C LEU A 312 -12.93 2.71 -7.66
N ASP A 313 -13.60 1.78 -8.33
CA ASP A 313 -14.86 2.09 -9.00
C ASP A 313 -15.87 2.66 -7.98
N PRO A 314 -16.38 3.88 -8.18
CA PRO A 314 -17.35 4.51 -7.28
C PRO A 314 -18.58 3.66 -6.99
N ALA A 315 -19.02 2.83 -7.93
CA ALA A 315 -20.16 1.94 -7.75
C ALA A 315 -19.94 0.89 -6.65
N LEU A 316 -18.68 0.51 -6.40
CA LEU A 316 -18.33 -0.46 -5.35
C LEU A 316 -18.68 0.05 -3.96
N PHE A 317 -18.52 1.33 -3.70
CA PHE A 317 -18.88 1.90 -2.39
C PHE A 317 -20.35 1.67 -2.06
N PHE A 318 -21.25 1.95 -3.01
CA PHE A 318 -22.70 1.76 -2.81
C PHE A 318 -23.08 0.29 -2.74
N ARG A 319 -22.45 -0.55 -3.57
CA ARG A 319 -22.62 -2.00 -3.52
C ARG A 319 -22.26 -2.56 -2.15
N ILE A 320 -21.12 -2.18 -1.59
CA ILE A 320 -20.66 -2.62 -0.28
C ILE A 320 -21.59 -2.16 0.84
N ILE A 321 -22.08 -0.92 0.80
CA ILE A 321 -23.10 -0.46 1.76
C ILE A 321 -24.34 -1.34 1.65
N GLY A 322 -24.77 -1.66 0.42
CA GLY A 322 -25.92 -2.53 0.20
C GLY A 322 -25.71 -3.93 0.78
N GLU A 323 -24.54 -4.54 0.55
CA GLU A 323 -24.16 -5.85 1.12
C GLU A 323 -24.15 -5.84 2.65
N ALA A 324 -23.60 -4.78 3.26
CA ALA A 324 -23.49 -4.66 4.72
C ALA A 324 -24.82 -4.34 5.43
N THR A 325 -25.73 -3.64 4.75
CA THR A 325 -26.98 -3.13 5.37
C THR A 325 -28.22 -3.85 4.91
N GLY A 326 -28.14 -4.64 3.82
CA GLY A 326 -29.31 -5.24 3.16
C GLY A 326 -30.21 -4.24 2.42
N LEU A 327 -29.73 -2.99 2.24
CA LEU A 327 -30.45 -1.93 1.54
C LEU A 327 -30.05 -1.87 0.06
N GLU A 328 -31.01 -1.66 -0.82
CA GLU A 328 -30.71 -1.35 -2.22
C GLU A 328 -30.31 0.12 -2.34
N ILE A 329 -29.00 0.38 -2.54
CA ILE A 329 -28.40 1.70 -2.73
C ILE A 329 -27.55 1.64 -4.00
N LYS A 330 -27.86 2.46 -4.99
CA LYS A 330 -27.18 2.47 -6.28
C LYS A 330 -26.24 3.66 -6.44
N ASP A 331 -26.63 4.79 -5.87
CA ASP A 331 -25.91 6.06 -5.98
C ASP A 331 -26.14 6.97 -4.76
N GLU A 332 -25.61 8.17 -4.81
CA GLU A 332 -25.75 9.18 -3.76
C GLU A 332 -27.21 9.62 -3.55
N ASN A 333 -28.03 9.58 -4.63
CA ASN A 333 -29.43 10.00 -4.54
C ASN A 333 -30.27 9.01 -3.74
N ASP A 334 -29.91 7.72 -3.79
CA ASP A 334 -30.57 6.68 -2.98
C ASP A 334 -30.07 6.71 -1.53
N LEU A 335 -28.78 6.99 -1.32
CA LEU A 335 -28.13 6.93 -0.01
C LEU A 335 -28.72 7.94 0.98
N MET A 336 -28.89 9.20 0.56
CA MET A 336 -29.31 10.29 1.44
C MET A 336 -30.73 10.11 2.01
N PRO A 337 -31.74 9.74 1.20
CA PRO A 337 -33.08 9.43 1.73
C PRO A 337 -33.07 8.25 2.72
N ARG A 338 -32.27 7.21 2.47
CA ARG A 338 -32.17 6.07 3.36
C ARG A 338 -31.52 6.43 4.71
N ILE A 339 -30.48 7.26 4.69
CA ILE A 339 -29.88 7.76 5.94
C ILE A 339 -30.91 8.57 6.74
N LEU A 340 -31.67 9.46 6.09
CA LEU A 340 -32.70 10.26 6.76
C LEU A 340 -33.84 9.38 7.33
N GLU A 341 -34.22 8.31 6.65
CA GLU A 341 -35.17 7.32 7.16
C GLU A 341 -34.63 6.60 8.41
N LEU A 342 -33.36 6.12 8.34
CA LEU A 342 -32.71 5.49 9.47
C LEU A 342 -32.58 6.42 10.68
N VAL A 343 -32.30 7.71 10.48
CA VAL A 343 -32.25 8.70 11.57
C VAL A 343 -33.62 8.78 12.27
N LYS A 344 -34.72 8.87 11.50
CA LYS A 344 -36.06 8.89 12.09
C LYS A 344 -36.42 7.62 12.87
N ILE A 345 -35.99 6.45 12.33
CA ILE A 345 -36.17 5.19 13.02
C ILE A 345 -35.34 5.15 14.31
N LYS A 346 -34.09 5.58 14.26
CA LYS A 346 -33.19 5.68 15.40
C LYS A 346 -33.75 6.60 16.49
N GLU A 347 -34.24 7.78 16.13
CA GLU A 347 -34.86 8.74 17.06
C GLU A 347 -36.06 8.12 17.77
N ARG A 348 -36.94 7.44 17.00
CA ARG A 348 -38.10 6.73 17.58
C ARG A 348 -37.67 5.59 18.49
N PHE A 349 -36.70 4.79 18.05
CA PHE A 349 -36.23 3.64 18.82
C PHE A 349 -35.47 4.05 20.09
N SER A 350 -34.72 5.16 20.06
CA SER A 350 -33.95 5.63 21.21
C SER A 350 -34.80 5.91 22.44
N LYS A 351 -36.08 6.33 22.26
CA LYS A 351 -37.04 6.51 23.36
C LYS A 351 -37.39 5.20 24.07
N PHE A 352 -37.33 4.09 23.34
CA PHE A 352 -37.74 2.78 23.87
C PHE A 352 -36.53 1.95 24.35
N SER A 353 -35.32 2.27 23.92
CA SER A 353 -34.12 1.41 24.15
C SER A 353 -33.91 1.08 25.63
N SER A 354 -33.91 2.08 26.50
CA SER A 354 -33.71 1.86 27.95
C SER A 354 -34.85 1.05 28.59
N ALA A 355 -36.08 1.30 28.15
CA ALA A 355 -37.25 0.58 28.66
C ALA A 355 -37.30 -0.86 28.15
N LEU A 356 -36.79 -1.15 26.94
CA LEU A 356 -36.64 -2.49 26.40
C LEU A 356 -35.56 -3.26 27.16
N ASP A 357 -34.39 -2.64 27.39
CA ASP A 357 -33.31 -3.26 28.17
C ASP A 357 -33.75 -3.61 29.61
N GLU A 358 -34.55 -2.72 30.23
CA GLU A 358 -35.12 -2.93 31.56
C GLU A 358 -36.16 -4.10 31.55
N MET A 359 -37.04 -4.05 30.54
CA MET A 359 -38.06 -5.10 30.36
C MET A 359 -37.44 -6.47 30.10
N GLU A 360 -36.33 -6.56 29.35
CA GLU A 360 -35.62 -7.81 29.13
C GLU A 360 -35.02 -8.39 30.41
N LYS A 361 -34.51 -7.53 31.29
CA LYS A 361 -33.86 -7.93 32.56
C LYS A 361 -34.84 -8.25 33.70
N THR A 362 -35.87 -7.43 33.80
CA THR A 362 -36.79 -7.48 34.97
C THR A 362 -38.18 -7.97 34.63
N GLY A 363 -38.53 -8.09 33.37
CA GLY A 363 -39.88 -8.34 32.88
C GLY A 363 -40.79 -7.12 32.78
N TYR A 364 -40.26 -5.92 33.14
CA TYR A 364 -41.04 -4.66 33.13
C TYR A 364 -40.13 -3.50 32.78
N GLY A 365 -40.56 -2.61 31.88
CA GLY A 365 -39.87 -1.42 31.49
C GLY A 365 -40.82 -0.23 31.30
N ILE A 366 -40.32 0.97 31.52
CA ILE A 366 -41.13 2.22 31.39
C ILE A 366 -40.43 3.20 30.42
N VAL A 367 -41.18 3.64 29.43
CA VAL A 367 -40.77 4.80 28.60
C VAL A 367 -41.30 6.05 29.26
N MET A 368 -40.41 6.86 29.82
CA MET A 368 -40.77 8.10 30.48
C MET A 368 -41.17 9.15 29.45
N PRO A 369 -42.16 10.02 29.77
CA PRO A 369 -42.57 11.10 28.86
C PRO A 369 -41.46 12.17 28.74
N GLU A 370 -41.40 12.79 27.58
CA GLU A 370 -40.52 13.95 27.36
C GLU A 370 -41.17 15.24 27.88
N MET A 371 -40.36 16.29 28.12
CA MET A 371 -40.84 17.58 28.63
C MET A 371 -41.94 18.24 27.75
N ASN A 372 -41.91 17.99 26.46
CA ASN A 372 -42.92 18.50 25.50
C ASN A 372 -44.25 17.74 25.53
N GLU A 373 -44.29 16.56 26.18
CA GLU A 373 -45.49 15.72 26.38
C GLU A 373 -46.20 16.03 27.73
N LEU A 374 -45.58 16.86 28.58
CA LEU A 374 -46.14 17.27 29.86
C LEU A 374 -47.25 18.34 29.67
N THR A 375 -48.39 18.08 30.23
CA THR A 375 -49.49 19.06 30.36
C THR A 375 -49.53 19.54 31.80
N LEU A 376 -49.60 20.85 32.00
CA LEU A 376 -49.72 21.48 33.31
C LEU A 376 -51.10 22.08 33.45
N ASP A 377 -51.81 21.70 34.50
CA ASP A 377 -53.12 22.33 34.85
C ASP A 377 -52.86 23.70 35.48
N GLU A 378 -53.93 24.53 35.51
CA GLU A 378 -53.85 25.81 36.15
C GLU A 378 -53.52 25.69 37.65
N PRO A 379 -52.63 26.52 38.19
CA PRO A 379 -52.28 26.47 39.60
C PRO A 379 -53.47 26.74 40.51
N GLU A 380 -53.76 25.85 41.44
CA GLU A 380 -54.83 26.00 42.44
C GLU A 380 -54.27 26.43 43.80
N ILE A 381 -54.94 27.40 44.45
CA ILE A 381 -54.60 27.77 45.84
C ILE A 381 -55.27 26.76 46.78
N ILE A 382 -54.46 26.10 47.61
CA ILE A 382 -54.92 25.15 48.64
C ILE A 382 -54.70 25.72 50.03
N LYS A 383 -55.61 25.36 50.96
CA LYS A 383 -55.47 25.68 52.37
C LYS A 383 -55.35 24.40 53.17
N GLN A 384 -54.27 24.27 53.89
CA GLN A 384 -54.03 23.10 54.73
C GLN A 384 -53.48 23.54 56.09
N GLY A 385 -54.18 23.18 57.19
CA GLY A 385 -53.73 23.45 58.53
C GLY A 385 -53.53 24.97 58.86
N GLY A 386 -54.35 25.87 58.24
CA GLY A 386 -54.25 27.32 58.45
C GLY A 386 -53.22 28.04 57.58
N LYS A 387 -52.47 27.36 56.77
CA LYS A 387 -51.49 27.88 55.77
C LYS A 387 -52.02 27.75 54.38
N TYR A 388 -51.65 28.68 53.53
CA TYR A 388 -51.96 28.64 52.08
C TYR A 388 -50.77 28.08 51.31
N GLY A 389 -51.01 27.23 50.33
CA GLY A 389 -50.03 26.67 49.43
C GLY A 389 -50.57 26.73 47.98
N VAL A 390 -49.70 26.43 47.00
CA VAL A 390 -50.06 26.30 45.59
C VAL A 390 -49.98 24.83 45.23
N ARG A 391 -51.05 24.32 44.62
CA ARG A 391 -51.08 22.97 44.03
C ARG A 391 -50.86 23.09 42.54
N LEU A 392 -49.86 22.39 42.05
CA LEU A 392 -49.55 22.20 40.65
C LEU A 392 -49.89 20.75 40.26
N LYS A 393 -50.67 20.55 39.24
CA LYS A 393 -50.97 19.22 38.68
C LYS A 393 -50.37 19.15 37.28
N ALA A 394 -49.62 18.11 37.02
CA ALA A 394 -49.07 17.81 35.71
C ALA A 394 -49.47 16.39 35.30
N ALA A 395 -49.77 16.22 34.02
CA ALA A 395 -50.04 14.90 33.45
C ALA A 395 -49.17 14.67 32.21
N ALA A 396 -48.75 13.44 32.01
CA ALA A 396 -47.99 13.04 30.83
C ALA A 396 -48.27 11.57 30.49
N PRO A 397 -48.30 11.18 29.22
CA PRO A 397 -48.43 9.80 28.80
C PRO A 397 -47.14 9.05 29.08
N ALA A 398 -47.22 7.91 29.77
CA ALA A 398 -46.10 6.95 29.92
C ALA A 398 -46.45 5.65 29.18
N ILE A 399 -45.41 4.95 28.67
CA ILE A 399 -45.62 3.67 28.02
C ILE A 399 -45.02 2.60 28.92
N HIS A 400 -45.83 1.61 29.27
CA HIS A 400 -45.40 0.47 30.10
C HIS A 400 -45.24 -0.79 29.26
N LEU A 401 -44.08 -1.41 29.28
CA LEU A 401 -43.72 -2.64 28.59
C LEU A 401 -43.71 -3.80 29.61
N LEU A 402 -44.45 -4.84 29.29
CA LEU A 402 -44.58 -6.04 30.14
C LEU A 402 -44.15 -7.26 29.34
N LYS A 403 -43.20 -8.05 29.85
CA LYS A 403 -42.83 -9.34 29.30
C LYS A 403 -43.62 -10.42 30.00
N THR A 404 -44.48 -11.11 29.26
CA THR A 404 -45.33 -12.20 29.78
C THR A 404 -45.06 -13.50 29.05
N THR A 405 -45.21 -14.63 29.72
CA THR A 405 -45.09 -15.95 29.09
C THR A 405 -46.50 -16.39 28.66
N ILE A 406 -46.64 -16.71 27.39
CA ILE A 406 -47.89 -17.25 26.84
C ILE A 406 -47.67 -18.76 26.69
N ASN A 407 -48.56 -19.56 27.30
CA ASN A 407 -48.56 -21.02 27.15
C ASN A 407 -49.70 -21.37 26.18
N THR A 408 -49.42 -22.24 25.24
CA THR A 408 -50.39 -22.83 24.34
C THR A 408 -50.36 -24.32 24.42
N GLU A 409 -51.50 -24.96 24.36
CA GLU A 409 -51.65 -26.43 24.31
C GLU A 409 -52.32 -26.79 23.00
N VAL A 410 -51.73 -27.71 22.29
CA VAL A 410 -52.28 -28.25 21.04
C VAL A 410 -52.62 -29.71 21.28
N ALA A 411 -53.88 -30.03 21.37
CA ALA A 411 -54.36 -31.38 21.65
C ALA A 411 -55.21 -31.93 20.48
N PRO A 412 -54.60 -32.32 19.35
CA PRO A 412 -55.35 -32.83 18.22
C PRO A 412 -55.98 -34.19 18.52
N ILE A 413 -57.26 -34.36 18.15
CA ILE A 413 -57.95 -35.65 18.29
C ILE A 413 -57.63 -36.51 17.08
N VAL A 414 -56.92 -37.63 17.31
CA VAL A 414 -56.35 -38.47 16.20
C VAL A 414 -57.22 -39.71 15.90
N GLY A 415 -58.20 -40.04 16.72
CA GLY A 415 -59.06 -41.21 16.49
C GLY A 415 -58.95 -42.27 17.58
N SER A 416 -58.47 -43.51 17.29
CA SER A 416 -58.38 -44.56 18.26
C SER A 416 -57.11 -44.43 19.12
N GLU A 417 -57.15 -45.01 20.35
CA GLU A 417 -56.03 -45.09 21.29
C GLU A 417 -54.69 -45.51 20.59
N LYS A 418 -54.78 -46.59 19.77
CA LYS A 418 -53.64 -47.12 19.04
C LYS A 418 -53.04 -46.17 18.04
N GLN A 419 -53.82 -45.37 17.33
CA GLN A 419 -53.38 -44.32 16.40
C GLN A 419 -52.72 -43.15 17.15
N SER A 420 -53.20 -42.85 18.35
CA SER A 420 -52.58 -41.80 19.20
C SER A 420 -51.23 -42.27 19.73
N GLU A 421 -51.09 -43.53 20.13
CA GLU A 421 -49.79 -44.09 20.55
C GLU A 421 -48.77 -44.10 19.42
N GLU A 422 -49.18 -44.47 18.20
CA GLU A 422 -48.30 -44.47 17.02
C GLU A 422 -47.81 -43.03 16.67
N LEU A 423 -48.70 -42.02 16.78
CA LEU A 423 -48.34 -40.64 16.57
C LEU A 423 -47.34 -40.12 17.64
N VAL A 424 -47.59 -40.45 18.91
CA VAL A 424 -46.69 -40.08 20.03
C VAL A 424 -45.30 -40.72 19.81
N LEU A 425 -45.23 -41.97 19.42
CA LEU A 425 -43.96 -42.66 19.14
C LEU A 425 -43.24 -42.02 17.97
N TYR A 426 -43.95 -41.63 16.91
CA TYR A 426 -43.38 -40.93 15.78
C TYR A 426 -42.78 -39.57 16.20
N MET A 427 -43.52 -38.78 16.95
CA MET A 427 -43.05 -37.46 17.42
C MET A 427 -41.89 -37.58 18.42
N LEU A 428 -41.87 -38.62 19.28
CA LEU A 428 -40.75 -38.86 20.18
C LEU A 428 -39.47 -39.25 19.45
N ASN A 429 -39.56 -40.03 18.39
CA ASN A 429 -38.41 -40.36 17.56
C ASN A 429 -37.83 -39.11 16.87
N ASP A 430 -38.68 -38.24 16.30
CA ASP A 430 -38.25 -36.97 15.69
C ASP A 430 -37.62 -36.05 16.75
N PHE A 431 -38.13 -36.02 17.98
CA PHE A 431 -37.60 -35.23 19.09
C PHE A 431 -36.21 -35.75 19.56
N GLU A 432 -36.05 -37.08 19.63
CA GLU A 432 -34.76 -37.69 20.02
C GLU A 432 -33.66 -37.47 18.96
N GLU A 433 -34.01 -37.53 17.67
CA GLU A 433 -33.07 -37.28 16.58
C GLU A 433 -32.63 -35.80 16.52
N SER A 434 -33.56 -34.86 16.58
CA SER A 434 -33.33 -33.42 16.60
C SER A 434 -34.56 -32.68 17.10
N PRO A 435 -34.52 -32.02 18.29
CA PRO A 435 -35.65 -31.27 18.82
C PRO A 435 -36.21 -30.21 17.88
N GLU A 436 -35.41 -29.72 16.93
CA GLU A 436 -35.81 -28.72 15.93
C GLU A 436 -36.70 -29.31 14.83
N LYS A 437 -36.49 -30.58 14.45
CA LYS A 437 -37.29 -31.24 13.37
C LYS A 437 -38.77 -31.44 13.78
N ILE A 438 -39.08 -31.54 15.07
CA ILE A 438 -40.44 -31.69 15.52
C ILE A 438 -41.34 -30.52 15.10
N TRP A 439 -40.78 -29.32 14.95
CA TRP A 439 -41.52 -28.13 14.49
C TRP A 439 -42.01 -28.24 13.06
N GLU A 440 -41.31 -29.03 12.20
CA GLU A 440 -41.64 -29.27 10.80
C GLU A 440 -42.60 -30.49 10.63
N SER A 441 -42.78 -31.29 11.69
CA SER A 441 -43.65 -32.46 11.64
C SER A 441 -45.09 -32.05 11.28
N ASN A 442 -45.64 -32.74 10.27
CA ASN A 442 -46.98 -32.42 9.77
C ASN A 442 -48.05 -33.16 10.54
N ILE A 443 -48.94 -32.42 11.18
CA ILE A 443 -50.10 -32.97 11.93
C ILE A 443 -51.37 -32.45 11.28
N PHE A 444 -52.11 -33.33 10.60
CA PHE A 444 -53.37 -32.96 9.90
C PHE A 444 -53.25 -31.87 8.83
N GLY A 445 -52.14 -31.85 8.10
CA GLY A 445 -51.96 -30.92 6.98
C GLY A 445 -51.39 -29.54 7.37
N LYS A 446 -51.07 -29.35 8.65
CA LYS A 446 -50.32 -28.19 9.15
C LYS A 446 -49.07 -28.64 9.90
N SER A 447 -48.00 -27.86 9.87
CA SER A 447 -46.83 -28.11 10.69
C SER A 447 -47.12 -27.84 12.16
N LEU A 448 -46.43 -28.53 13.08
CA LEU A 448 -46.55 -28.26 14.50
C LEU A 448 -46.26 -26.80 14.82
N HIS A 449 -45.30 -26.20 14.14
CA HIS A 449 -44.97 -24.79 14.22
C HIS A 449 -46.19 -23.89 13.88
N GLU A 450 -46.94 -24.20 12.82
CA GLU A 450 -48.16 -23.43 12.44
C GLU A 450 -49.22 -23.54 13.49
N LEU A 451 -49.51 -24.77 14.02
CA LEU A 451 -50.50 -25.01 15.03
C LEU A 451 -50.20 -24.28 16.34
N VAL A 452 -48.94 -24.34 16.78
CA VAL A 452 -48.48 -23.66 17.99
C VAL A 452 -48.51 -22.14 17.79
N SER A 453 -48.06 -21.67 16.62
CA SER A 453 -48.07 -20.27 16.28
C SER A 453 -49.48 -19.67 16.29
N GLU A 454 -50.50 -20.39 15.77
CA GLU A 454 -51.90 -19.97 15.84
C GLU A 454 -52.39 -19.78 17.30
N GLY A 455 -52.00 -20.71 18.19
CA GLY A 455 -52.29 -20.63 19.64
C GLY A 455 -51.61 -19.45 20.33
N LEU A 456 -50.33 -19.19 19.99
CA LEU A 456 -49.54 -18.09 20.55
C LEU A 456 -50.00 -16.69 20.08
N HIS A 457 -50.64 -16.60 18.93
CA HIS A 457 -51.16 -15.34 18.39
C HIS A 457 -52.48 -14.88 18.99
N THR A 458 -52.96 -15.57 20.04
CA THR A 458 -54.20 -15.19 20.75
C THR A 458 -54.00 -13.80 21.38
N LYS A 459 -54.76 -12.81 20.90
CA LYS A 459 -54.75 -11.47 21.48
C LYS A 459 -55.75 -11.35 22.62
N LEU A 460 -55.38 -10.63 23.67
CA LEU A 460 -56.31 -10.27 24.72
C LEU A 460 -57.54 -9.55 24.12
N PRO A 461 -58.78 -9.92 24.56
CA PRO A 461 -59.97 -9.20 24.18
C PRO A 461 -59.87 -7.70 24.50
N GLU A 462 -60.55 -6.87 23.73
CA GLU A 462 -60.46 -5.39 23.85
C GLU A 462 -60.84 -4.91 25.25
N ASP A 463 -61.90 -5.48 25.83
CA ASP A 463 -62.33 -5.17 27.20
C ASP A 463 -61.25 -5.53 28.26
N ALA A 464 -60.56 -6.64 28.08
CA ALA A 464 -59.50 -7.03 28.98
C ALA A 464 -58.28 -6.08 28.88
N ARG A 465 -57.95 -5.63 27.67
CA ARG A 465 -56.87 -4.63 27.44
C ARG A 465 -57.19 -3.30 28.12
N MET A 466 -58.42 -2.84 27.98
CA MET A 466 -58.86 -1.61 28.63
C MET A 466 -58.82 -1.70 30.15
N LYS A 467 -59.33 -2.79 30.73
CA LYS A 467 -59.31 -2.97 32.18
C LYS A 467 -57.87 -3.06 32.74
N ILE A 468 -56.94 -3.70 32.02
CA ILE A 468 -55.55 -3.73 32.42
C ILE A 468 -54.95 -2.33 32.41
N LYS A 469 -55.19 -1.55 31.34
CA LYS A 469 -54.76 -0.16 31.22
C LYS A 469 -55.26 0.70 32.38
N GLU A 470 -56.58 0.71 32.64
CA GLU A 470 -57.18 1.50 33.71
C GLU A 470 -56.66 1.10 35.10
N THR A 471 -56.40 -0.21 35.29
CA THR A 471 -55.85 -0.70 36.55
C THR A 471 -54.42 -0.23 36.77
N ILE A 472 -53.56 -0.27 35.72
CA ILE A 472 -52.18 0.24 35.77
C ILE A 472 -52.19 1.74 36.03
N GLU A 473 -53.01 2.52 35.32
CA GLU A 473 -53.15 3.97 35.55
C GLU A 473 -53.56 4.31 36.97
N ARG A 474 -54.52 3.58 37.52
CA ARG A 474 -54.94 3.77 38.91
C ARG A 474 -53.85 3.44 39.91
N MET A 475 -53.13 2.32 39.69
CA MET A 475 -52.01 1.92 40.57
C MET A 475 -50.91 2.97 40.61
N ILE A 476 -50.58 3.57 39.47
CA ILE A 476 -49.51 4.55 39.37
C ILE A 476 -49.96 5.91 39.99
N ASN A 477 -51.16 6.36 39.71
CA ASN A 477 -51.66 7.67 40.12
C ASN A 477 -52.13 7.73 41.59
N GLU A 478 -52.73 6.65 42.11
CA GLU A 478 -53.33 6.61 43.46
C GLU A 478 -52.43 5.91 44.49
N GLY A 479 -51.41 5.17 44.00
CA GLY A 479 -50.50 4.37 44.87
C GLY A 479 -51.24 3.19 45.50
N CYS A 480 -51.04 1.97 45.03
CA CYS A 480 -51.57 0.76 45.64
C CYS A 480 -50.59 0.06 46.57
N SER A 481 -50.93 -0.06 47.82
CA SER A 481 -50.19 -0.89 48.81
C SER A 481 -50.94 -2.19 49.15
N GLY A 482 -51.83 -2.68 48.31
CA GLY A 482 -52.68 -3.85 48.59
C GLY A 482 -52.76 -4.89 47.47
N LEU A 483 -53.57 -5.91 47.67
CA LEU A 483 -53.84 -6.99 46.74
C LEU A 483 -54.54 -6.44 45.48
N ILE A 484 -53.98 -6.75 44.32
CA ILE A 484 -54.56 -6.32 43.02
C ILE A 484 -55.37 -7.49 42.47
N CYS A 485 -56.62 -7.29 42.23
CA CYS A 485 -57.53 -8.28 41.64
C CYS A 485 -58.03 -7.77 40.27
N PHE A 486 -57.67 -8.49 39.21
CA PHE A 486 -58.25 -8.27 37.89
C PHE A 486 -59.52 -9.13 37.75
N ILE A 487 -60.67 -8.51 37.64
CA ILE A 487 -61.92 -9.17 37.27
C ILE A 487 -62.09 -8.99 35.78
N LEU A 488 -61.76 -10.03 35.02
CA LEU A 488 -61.87 -10.09 33.57
C LEU A 488 -63.30 -10.42 33.16
#